data_36d3e2d474623a29ab19fc4ace97c7b4
#
_entry.id   36d3e2d474623a29ab19fc4ace97c7b4
#
_cell.length_a   1.000
_cell.length_b   1.000
_cell.length_c   1.000
_cell.angle_alpha   90.00
_cell.angle_beta   90.00
_cell.angle_gamma   90.00
#
_symmetry.space_group_name_H-M   'P 1'
#
loop_
_entity.id
_entity.type
_entity.pdbx_description
1 polymer ?
#
loop_
_entity_poly.entity_id
_entity_poly.type
_entity_poly.pdbx_seq_one_letter_code
_entity_poly.pdbx_strand_id
1 'polypeptide(L)'
;MFKKDLLKGKRILVTGGGTGLGKEMASHYAEHGADLYICGRRENVLKDTAEQLIENYGVNVKYEPLDIRASADVDSYIERIFEEGPLDGLVNNAAGNF
;
A
#
# COMPACT_ATOMS: atom_id res chain seq x y z
N MET A 1 21.22 9.46 0.99
CA MET A 1 21.29 8.72 2.21
C MET A 1 20.25 9.15 3.22
N PHE A 2 20.15 10.41 3.48
CA PHE A 2 19.09 10.86 4.38
C PHE A 2 17.72 10.55 3.85
N LYS A 3 17.59 10.64 2.53
CA LYS A 3 16.29 10.50 1.88
C LYS A 3 15.74 9.09 1.95
N LYS A 4 16.60 8.10 2.16
CA LYS A 4 16.12 6.73 2.26
C LYS A 4 15.21 6.50 3.44
N ASP A 5 15.40 7.26 4.51
CA ASP A 5 14.60 7.09 5.71
C ASP A 5 13.57 8.20 5.91
N LEU A 6 13.29 8.94 4.85
CA LEU A 6 12.40 10.09 4.93
C LEU A 6 11.03 9.70 5.49
N LEU A 7 10.54 8.53 5.13
CA LEU A 7 9.22 8.06 5.55
C LEU A 7 9.28 6.95 6.57
N LYS A 8 10.43 6.75 7.20
CA LYS A 8 10.58 5.71 8.19
C LYS A 8 9.57 5.90 9.32
N GLY A 9 8.89 4.82 9.68
CA GLY A 9 7.86 4.86 10.71
C GLY A 9 6.49 5.29 10.22
N LYS A 10 6.40 5.71 8.96
CA LYS A 10 5.11 6.09 8.39
C LYS A 10 4.40 4.85 7.84
N ARG A 11 3.08 4.85 7.95
CA ARG A 11 2.24 3.78 7.44
C ARG A 11 1.32 4.36 6.38
N ILE A 12 1.37 3.79 5.18
CA ILE A 12 0.67 4.36 4.02
C ILE A 12 -0.12 3.25 3.33
N LEU A 13 -1.37 3.54 3.01
CA LEU A 13 -2.22 2.64 2.23
C LEU A 13 -2.28 3.15 0.79
N VAL A 14 -2.01 2.26 -0.17
CA VAL A 14 -2.14 2.57 -1.58
C VAL A 14 -3.20 1.65 -2.18
N THR A 15 -4.34 2.20 -2.56
CA THR A 15 -5.37 1.42 -3.25
C THR A 15 -4.94 1.23 -4.69
N GLY A 16 -5.17 0.03 -5.23
CA GLY A 16 -4.67 -0.29 -6.55
C GLY A 16 -3.16 -0.40 -6.60
N GLY A 17 -2.54 -0.81 -5.48
CA GLY A 17 -1.08 -0.81 -5.37
C GLY A 17 -0.37 -1.96 -6.08
N GLY A 18 -1.11 -2.91 -6.64
CA GLY A 18 -0.50 -4.09 -7.22
C GLY A 18 0.10 -3.92 -8.60
N THR A 19 -0.35 -2.96 -9.36
CA THR A 19 0.12 -2.76 -10.75
C THR A 19 0.17 -1.28 -11.09
N GLY A 20 0.84 -0.98 -12.22
CA GLY A 20 0.82 0.34 -12.83
C GLY A 20 1.29 1.44 -11.91
N LEU A 21 0.61 2.56 -11.97
CA LEU A 21 0.97 3.74 -11.20
C LEU A 21 0.91 3.48 -9.69
N GLY A 22 -0.06 2.70 -9.25
CA GLY A 22 -0.16 2.37 -7.82
C GLY A 22 1.06 1.61 -7.32
N LYS A 23 1.52 0.63 -8.09
CA LYS A 23 2.74 -0.10 -7.74
C LYS A 23 3.95 0.81 -7.74
N GLU A 24 4.01 1.71 -8.70
CA GLU A 24 5.12 2.67 -8.79
C GLU A 24 5.17 3.57 -7.57
N MET A 25 4.00 4.09 -7.17
CA MET A 25 3.92 4.92 -5.98
C MET A 25 4.29 4.15 -4.72
N ALA A 26 3.78 2.92 -4.60
CA ALA A 26 4.11 2.06 -3.46
C ALA A 26 5.61 1.83 -3.37
N SER A 27 6.24 1.55 -4.51
CA SER A 27 7.70 1.34 -4.56
C SER A 27 8.44 2.58 -4.10
N HIS A 28 7.99 3.75 -4.51
CA HIS A 28 8.64 5.00 -4.13
C HIS A 28 8.56 5.23 -2.62
N TYR A 29 7.39 4.99 -2.03
CA TYR A 29 7.24 5.14 -0.58
C TYR A 29 8.08 4.11 0.18
N ALA A 30 8.11 2.87 -0.31
CA ALA A 30 8.90 1.81 0.32
C ALA A 30 10.39 2.14 0.28
N GLU A 31 10.83 2.69 -0.83
CA GLU A 31 12.22 3.11 -0.99
C GLU A 31 12.62 4.14 0.06
N HIS A 32 11.68 4.95 0.51
CA HIS A 32 11.91 5.97 1.52
C HIS A 32 11.60 5.49 2.94
N GLY A 33 11.36 4.20 3.11
CA GLY A 33 11.26 3.59 4.43
C GLY A 33 9.86 3.39 4.97
N ALA A 34 8.82 3.75 4.22
CA ALA A 34 7.44 3.60 4.70
C ALA A 34 7.04 2.12 4.76
N ASP A 35 6.23 1.80 5.75
CA ASP A 35 5.51 0.54 5.78
C ASP A 35 4.21 0.72 5.00
N LEU A 36 3.82 -0.31 4.26
CA LEU A 36 2.74 -0.17 3.30
C LEU A 36 1.62 -1.16 3.52
N TYR A 37 0.44 -0.72 3.15
CA TYR A 37 -0.72 -1.56 2.93
C TYR A 37 -1.14 -1.34 1.49
N ILE A 38 -1.37 -2.42 0.75
CA ILE A 38 -1.84 -2.33 -0.62
C ILE A 38 -3.08 -3.18 -0.77
N CYS A 39 -4.01 -2.75 -1.61
CA CYS A 39 -5.23 -3.52 -1.85
C CYS A 39 -5.62 -3.44 -3.31
N GLY A 40 -6.41 -4.40 -3.74
CA GLY A 40 -6.87 -4.52 -5.11
C GLY A 40 -7.57 -5.85 -5.30
N ARG A 41 -7.95 -6.17 -6.53
CA ARG A 41 -8.77 -7.35 -6.78
C ARG A 41 -8.00 -8.65 -6.97
N ARG A 42 -6.76 -8.57 -7.45
CA ARG A 42 -6.02 -9.78 -7.80
C ARG A 42 -4.99 -10.12 -6.76
N GLU A 43 -5.30 -11.13 -5.97
CA GLU A 43 -4.46 -11.52 -4.84
C GLU A 43 -3.04 -11.87 -5.25
N ASN A 44 -2.88 -12.64 -6.32
CA ASN A 44 -1.55 -13.06 -6.75
C ASN A 44 -0.68 -11.88 -7.16
N VAL A 45 -1.27 -10.86 -7.78
CA VAL A 45 -0.55 -9.66 -8.17
C VAL A 45 -0.13 -8.86 -6.94
N LEU A 46 -1.03 -8.71 -5.98
CA LEU A 46 -0.73 -8.02 -4.73
C LEU A 46 0.37 -8.72 -3.96
N LYS A 47 0.29 -10.05 -3.89
CA LYS A 47 1.28 -10.84 -3.19
C LYS A 47 2.66 -10.66 -3.81
N ASP A 48 2.75 -10.74 -5.13
CA ASP A 48 4.02 -10.57 -5.83
C ASP A 48 4.60 -9.19 -5.59
N THR A 49 3.77 -8.16 -5.67
CA THR A 49 4.22 -6.80 -5.41
C THR A 49 4.72 -6.65 -3.97
N ALA A 50 3.95 -7.16 -3.01
CA ALA A 50 4.35 -7.07 -1.62
C ALA A 50 5.70 -7.75 -1.39
N GLU A 51 5.88 -8.95 -1.94
CA GLU A 51 7.14 -9.68 -1.78
C GLU A 51 8.31 -8.94 -2.39
N GLN A 52 8.12 -8.33 -3.56
CA GLN A 52 9.16 -7.55 -4.20
C GLN A 52 9.56 -6.34 -3.36
N LEU A 53 8.58 -5.65 -2.80
CA LEU A 53 8.86 -4.46 -2.00
C LEU A 53 9.56 -4.81 -0.70
N ILE A 54 9.15 -5.89 -0.05
CA ILE A 54 9.79 -6.37 1.17
C ILE A 54 11.25 -6.74 0.87
N GLU A 55 11.46 -7.50 -0.21
CA GLU A 55 12.80 -7.96 -0.56
C GLU A 55 13.71 -6.80 -0.94
N ASN A 56 13.20 -5.85 -1.72
CA ASN A 56 14.03 -4.78 -2.24
C ASN A 56 14.32 -3.69 -1.21
N TYR A 57 13.40 -3.44 -0.29
CA TYR A 57 13.51 -2.27 0.60
C TYR A 57 13.49 -2.60 2.08
N GLY A 58 13.17 -3.83 2.45
CA GLY A 58 13.18 -4.24 3.85
C GLY A 58 12.10 -3.64 4.72
N VAL A 59 11.04 -3.12 4.11
CA VAL A 59 9.91 -2.56 4.84
C VAL A 59 8.82 -3.61 5.01
N ASN A 60 7.85 -3.33 5.87
CA ASN A 60 6.68 -4.19 6.01
C ASN A 60 5.66 -3.83 4.95
N VAL A 61 5.13 -4.84 4.27
CA VAL A 61 4.06 -4.63 3.29
C VAL A 61 3.01 -5.69 3.51
N LYS A 62 1.78 -5.25 3.77
CA LYS A 62 0.63 -6.13 3.89
C LYS A 62 -0.31 -5.86 2.72
N TYR A 63 -1.02 -6.87 2.29
CA TYR A 63 -1.94 -6.71 1.18
C TYR A 63 -3.29 -7.32 1.51
N GLU A 64 -4.33 -6.80 0.86
CA GLU A 64 -5.68 -7.28 1.07
C GLU A 64 -6.39 -7.33 -0.27
N PRO A 65 -6.82 -8.53 -0.72
CA PRO A 65 -7.66 -8.60 -1.92
C PRO A 65 -9.05 -8.07 -1.58
N LEU A 66 -9.49 -7.09 -2.34
CA LEU A 66 -10.84 -6.57 -2.20
C LEU A 66 -11.20 -5.77 -3.44
N ASP A 67 -12.50 -5.54 -3.61
CA ASP A 67 -12.97 -4.70 -4.71
C ASP A 67 -12.94 -3.26 -4.26
N ILE A 68 -12.00 -2.50 -4.79
CA ILE A 68 -11.81 -1.12 -4.40
C ILE A 68 -12.95 -0.19 -4.79
N ARG A 69 -13.87 -0.70 -5.63
CA ARG A 69 -15.09 0.04 -5.96
C ARG A 69 -16.16 -0.14 -4.89
N ALA A 70 -16.02 -1.14 -4.04
CA ALA A 70 -16.96 -1.37 -2.95
C ALA A 70 -16.50 -0.56 -1.74
N SER A 71 -17.05 0.64 -1.59
CA SER A 71 -16.59 1.57 -0.56
C SER A 71 -16.69 0.97 0.85
N ALA A 72 -17.71 0.15 1.11
CA ALA A 72 -17.84 -0.49 2.42
C ALA A 72 -16.65 -1.42 2.71
N ASP A 73 -16.15 -2.12 1.70
CA ASP A 73 -15.01 -3.00 1.87
C ASP A 73 -13.74 -2.22 2.14
N VAL A 74 -13.55 -1.11 1.43
CA VAL A 74 -12.40 -0.25 1.64
C VAL A 74 -12.46 0.37 3.03
N ASP A 75 -13.62 0.86 3.44
CA ASP A 75 -13.78 1.46 4.77
C ASP A 75 -13.49 0.45 5.87
N SER A 76 -13.97 -0.77 5.71
CA SER A 76 -13.72 -1.83 6.67
C SER A 76 -12.23 -2.16 6.77
N TYR A 77 -11.55 -2.18 5.64
CA TYR A 77 -10.11 -2.42 5.62
C TYR A 77 -9.36 -1.30 6.34
N ILE A 78 -9.73 -0.06 6.06
CA ILE A 78 -9.10 1.10 6.71
C ILE A 78 -9.31 1.03 8.23
N GLU A 79 -10.49 0.65 8.68
CA GLU A 79 -10.75 0.49 10.11
C GLU A 79 -9.84 -0.55 10.73
N ARG A 80 -9.63 -1.67 10.05
CA ARG A 80 -8.73 -2.71 10.55
C ARG A 80 -7.29 -2.23 10.62
N ILE A 81 -6.88 -1.42 9.65
CA ILE A 81 -5.55 -0.82 9.67
C ILE A 81 -5.39 0.09 10.88
N PHE A 82 -6.39 0.91 11.15
CA PHE A 82 -6.35 1.82 12.30
C PHE A 82 -6.30 1.08 13.63
N GLU A 83 -6.83 -0.13 13.70
CA GLU A 83 -6.71 -0.94 14.91
C GLU A 83 -5.26 -1.30 15.21
N GLU A 84 -4.43 -1.38 14.19
CA GLU A 84 -3.01 -1.68 14.34
C GLU A 84 -2.19 -0.45 14.69
N GLY A 85 -2.71 0.74 14.43
CA GLY A 85 -2.02 1.99 14.68
C GLY A 85 -2.44 3.06 13.69
N PRO A 86 -1.86 4.25 13.80
CA PRO A 86 -2.23 5.35 12.91
C PRO A 86 -1.81 5.11 11.48
N LEU A 87 -2.61 5.59 10.55
CA LEU A 87 -2.31 5.59 9.14
C LEU A 87 -1.92 7.01 8.75
N ASP A 88 -0.70 7.16 8.23
CA ASP A 88 -0.14 8.48 7.95
C ASP A 88 -0.49 8.99 6.56
N GLY A 89 -0.82 8.10 5.65
CA GLY A 89 -1.17 8.50 4.30
C GLY A 89 -2.10 7.52 3.63
N LEU A 90 -2.93 8.04 2.73
CA LEU A 90 -3.82 7.25 1.92
C LEU A 90 -3.72 7.74 0.48
N VAL A 91 -3.32 6.85 -0.41
CA VAL A 91 -3.26 7.14 -1.83
C VAL A 91 -4.38 6.37 -2.51
N ASN A 92 -5.40 7.08 -2.93
CA ASN A 92 -6.55 6.46 -3.59
C ASN A 92 -6.31 6.47 -5.10
N ASN A 93 -5.53 5.51 -5.55
CA ASN A 93 -5.17 5.41 -6.97
C ASN A 93 -6.28 4.78 -7.80
N ALA A 94 -7.11 3.98 -7.15
CA ALA A 94 -8.13 3.24 -7.88
C ALA A 94 -9.15 4.12 -8.58
N ALA A 95 -9.40 5.29 -8.04
CA ALA A 95 -10.42 6.18 -8.57
C ALA A 95 -10.01 6.82 -9.88
N GLY A 96 -8.78 6.67 -10.29
CA GLY A 96 -8.29 7.32 -11.50
C GLY A 96 -8.55 6.60 -12.79
N ASN A 97 -9.33 5.56 -12.76
CA ASN A 97 -9.48 4.69 -13.91
C ASN A 97 -10.72 4.97 -14.73
N PHE A 98 -10.83 6.11 -15.22
CA PHE A 98 -11.99 6.38 -16.02
C PHE A 98 -11.73 7.41 -17.06
#